data_fa79e3f0747e6e7b8a63cc8538932c22
#
_entry.id   fa79e3f0747e6e7b8a63cc8538932c22
#
_cell.length_a   1.000
_cell.length_b   1.000
_cell.length_c   1.000
_cell.angle_alpha   90.00
_cell.angle_beta   90.00
_cell.angle_gamma   90.00
#
_symmetry.space_group_name_H-M   'P 1'
#
loop_
_entity.id
_entity.type
_entity.pdbx_description
1 polymer ?
#
loop_
_entity_poly.entity_id
_entity_poly.type
_entity_poly.pdbx_seq_one_letter_code
_entity_poly.pdbx_strand_id
1 'polypeptide(L)'
;MALNFAKAEFVRSAGRREDFIRDGLPQFAFAGRSNVGKSSVINRLVGRKNLAYVGASPGKTTQVNYFLIDRRAYLVDLPGYGYARVSQAEKERWAKLMESYFQEEADRITTGVLIVDIRHKPTANDLVMHDWFRQTGCPEIVVANKLDKLKKSQVEPALQLVRETLELTEADILLPFSAEKGMGKERTTVLSSSCPQDLLFWKNFVYPLCKSGKIR
;
A
#
# COMPACT_ATOMS: atom_id res chain seq x y z
N MET A 1 10.87 -8.66 17.78
CA MET A 1 11.20 -7.20 17.87
C MET A 1 10.49 -6.48 16.75
N ALA A 2 9.85 -5.33 17.05
CA ALA A 2 9.18 -4.50 16.06
C ALA A 2 10.18 -3.91 15.04
N LEU A 3 9.73 -3.72 13.78
CA LEU A 3 10.52 -3.06 12.73
C LEU A 3 10.68 -1.56 13.03
N ASN A 4 11.88 -1.03 12.87
CA ASN A 4 12.14 0.41 13.01
C ASN A 4 12.04 1.10 11.65
N PHE A 5 10.86 1.64 11.34
CA PHE A 5 10.60 2.33 10.07
C PHE A 5 11.43 3.61 9.86
N ALA A 6 11.94 4.23 10.92
CA ALA A 6 12.83 5.38 10.77
C ALA A 6 14.17 5.02 10.12
N LYS A 7 14.55 3.73 10.16
CA LYS A 7 15.74 3.19 9.48
C LYS A 7 15.44 2.71 8.06
N ALA A 8 14.51 3.34 7.39
CA ALA A 8 14.20 3.03 5.99
C ALA A 8 15.25 3.64 5.06
N GLU A 9 15.72 2.87 4.10
CA GLU A 9 16.65 3.31 3.06
C GLU A 9 16.23 2.80 1.69
N PHE A 10 16.37 3.62 0.65
CA PHE A 10 16.17 3.19 -0.73
C PHE A 10 17.33 2.28 -1.15
N VAL A 11 17.00 1.13 -1.75
CA VAL A 11 18.01 0.16 -2.20
C VAL A 11 18.15 0.19 -3.71
N ARG A 12 17.06 -0.05 -4.46
CA ARG A 12 17.05 -0.02 -5.92
C ARG A 12 15.66 0.11 -6.50
N SER A 13 15.65 0.45 -7.79
CA SER A 13 14.48 0.30 -8.66
C SER A 13 14.71 -0.87 -9.62
N ALA A 14 13.71 -1.72 -9.80
CA ALA A 14 13.70 -2.85 -10.71
C ALA A 14 12.73 -2.56 -11.86
N GLY A 15 13.27 -2.48 -13.07
CA GLY A 15 12.51 -2.30 -14.31
C GLY A 15 12.23 -3.60 -15.04
N ARG A 16 12.89 -4.70 -14.63
CA ARG A 16 12.80 -6.03 -15.21
C ARG A 16 12.93 -7.07 -14.10
N ARG A 17 12.49 -8.30 -14.37
CA ARG A 17 12.56 -9.43 -13.42
C ARG A 17 13.97 -9.75 -12.92
N GLU A 18 14.99 -9.50 -13.75
CA GLU A 18 16.39 -9.76 -13.40
C GLU A 18 16.91 -8.80 -12.32
N ASP A 19 16.24 -7.66 -12.16
CA ASP A 19 16.59 -6.63 -11.19
C ASP A 19 15.95 -6.85 -9.82
N PHE A 20 15.04 -7.85 -9.65
CA PHE A 20 14.38 -8.15 -8.37
C PHE A 20 15.39 -8.57 -7.31
N ILE A 21 15.12 -8.17 -6.06
CA ILE A 21 15.96 -8.53 -4.92
C ILE A 21 15.59 -9.92 -4.43
N ARG A 22 16.58 -10.83 -4.37
CA ARG A 22 16.39 -12.26 -4.05
C ARG A 22 17.16 -12.68 -2.80
N ASP A 23 17.21 -11.82 -1.78
CA ASP A 23 17.93 -12.11 -0.53
C ASP A 23 17.08 -12.84 0.53
N GLY A 24 15.82 -13.15 0.20
CA GLY A 24 14.92 -13.90 1.07
C GLY A 24 14.24 -13.08 2.16
N LEU A 25 14.47 -11.77 2.25
CA LEU A 25 13.78 -10.93 3.22
C LEU A 25 12.29 -10.76 2.90
N PRO A 26 11.42 -10.68 3.94
CA PRO A 26 9.99 -10.47 3.76
C PRO A 26 9.69 -9.12 3.10
N GLN A 27 8.63 -9.09 2.28
CA GLN A 27 8.22 -7.93 1.50
C GLN A 27 6.81 -7.48 1.87
N PHE A 28 6.64 -6.17 2.05
CA PHE A 28 5.34 -5.50 2.17
C PHE A 28 5.08 -4.78 0.85
N ALA A 29 4.21 -5.32 0.01
CA ALA A 29 3.98 -4.84 -1.34
C ALA A 29 2.88 -3.77 -1.39
N PHE A 30 3.23 -2.55 -1.78
CA PHE A 30 2.32 -1.42 -1.88
C PHE A 30 1.86 -1.23 -3.32
N ALA A 31 0.57 -1.37 -3.55
CA ALA A 31 -0.09 -1.16 -4.83
C ALA A 31 -1.11 -0.03 -4.76
N GLY A 32 -1.43 0.55 -5.90
CA GLY A 32 -2.46 1.57 -6.01
C GLY A 32 -2.33 2.34 -7.33
N ARG A 33 -3.44 2.92 -7.77
CA ARG A 33 -3.44 3.71 -9.00
C ARG A 33 -2.58 4.97 -8.86
N SER A 34 -2.19 5.51 -9.99
CA SER A 34 -1.49 6.79 -10.05
C SER A 34 -2.24 7.89 -9.34
N ASN A 35 -1.51 8.71 -8.58
CA ASN A 35 -2.05 9.84 -7.82
C ASN A 35 -3.03 9.45 -6.69
N VAL A 36 -3.13 8.18 -6.31
CA VAL A 36 -3.89 7.74 -5.13
C VAL A 36 -3.24 8.18 -3.82
N GLY A 37 -1.94 8.51 -3.88
CA GLY A 37 -1.13 8.91 -2.73
C GLY A 37 -0.28 7.79 -2.14
N LYS A 38 0.04 6.75 -2.92
CA LYS A 38 0.85 5.59 -2.49
C LYS A 38 2.19 6.02 -1.87
N SER A 39 3.01 6.79 -2.59
CA SER A 39 4.29 7.32 -2.08
C SER A 39 4.12 8.21 -0.84
N SER A 40 3.01 8.95 -0.76
CA SER A 40 2.70 9.75 0.44
C SER A 40 2.39 8.87 1.65
N VAL A 41 1.66 7.76 1.44
CA VAL A 41 1.40 6.76 2.49
C VAL A 41 2.72 6.14 2.95
N ILE A 42 3.58 5.68 2.03
CA ILE A 42 4.91 5.13 2.34
C ILE A 42 5.74 6.15 3.13
N ASN A 43 5.85 7.39 2.66
CA ASN A 43 6.61 8.44 3.35
C ASN A 43 6.07 8.73 4.75
N ARG A 44 4.74 8.70 4.93
CA ARG A 44 4.11 8.87 6.24
C ARG A 44 4.45 7.73 7.19
N LEU A 45 4.53 6.50 6.69
CA LEU A 45 4.93 5.31 7.45
C LEU A 45 6.34 5.40 7.99
N VAL A 46 7.28 5.72 7.10
CA VAL A 46 8.69 5.78 7.45
C VAL A 46 9.06 7.07 8.19
N GLY A 47 8.11 7.99 8.37
CA GLY A 47 8.35 9.27 9.02
C GLY A 47 9.27 10.22 8.22
N ARG A 48 9.38 10.01 6.91
CA ARG A 48 10.24 10.80 6.00
C ARG A 48 9.40 11.45 4.90
N LYS A 49 9.72 12.71 4.55
CA LYS A 49 8.94 13.45 3.53
C LYS A 49 9.25 13.02 2.10
N ASN A 50 10.43 12.52 1.80
CA ASN A 50 10.94 12.32 0.43
C ASN A 50 11.70 10.99 0.24
N LEU A 51 11.40 9.92 1.00
CA LEU A 51 12.03 8.62 0.75
C LEU A 51 11.45 7.99 -0.52
N ALA A 52 10.13 7.85 -0.58
CA ALA A 52 9.44 7.51 -1.82
C ALA A 52 9.14 8.81 -2.58
N TYR A 53 9.44 8.83 -3.86
CA TYR A 53 9.26 10.03 -4.67
C TYR A 53 7.79 10.39 -4.84
N VAL A 54 7.41 11.57 -4.36
CA VAL A 54 6.08 12.14 -4.55
C VAL A 54 6.16 13.11 -5.73
N GLY A 55 5.75 12.67 -6.92
CA GLY A 55 5.75 13.50 -8.13
C GLY A 55 4.36 13.70 -8.70
N ALA A 56 4.06 14.95 -9.09
CA ALA A 56 2.82 15.30 -9.79
C ALA A 56 2.82 14.85 -11.27
N SER A 57 3.96 14.44 -11.82
CA SER A 57 4.07 14.05 -13.24
C SER A 57 3.63 12.60 -13.41
N PRO A 58 2.61 12.33 -14.23
CA PRO A 58 2.20 10.98 -14.60
C PRO A 58 3.35 10.22 -15.29
N GLY A 59 3.50 8.92 -15.02
CA GLY A 59 4.47 8.07 -15.72
C GLY A 59 5.85 7.90 -15.06
N LYS A 60 6.11 8.45 -13.86
CA LYS A 60 7.44 8.38 -13.24
C LYS A 60 7.77 7.09 -12.50
N THR A 61 6.79 6.35 -12.03
CA THR A 61 7.04 5.06 -11.35
C THR A 61 6.64 3.92 -12.28
N THR A 62 7.52 3.60 -13.23
CA THR A 62 7.37 2.43 -14.12
C THR A 62 8.17 1.23 -13.62
N GLN A 63 8.72 1.31 -12.42
CA GLN A 63 9.62 0.34 -11.81
C GLN A 63 9.12 -0.05 -10.42
N VAL A 64 9.50 -1.23 -9.98
CA VAL A 64 9.33 -1.70 -8.61
C VAL A 64 10.45 -1.09 -7.77
N ASN A 65 10.10 -0.33 -6.73
CA ASN A 65 11.08 0.32 -5.87
C ASN A 65 11.17 -0.39 -4.52
N TYR A 66 12.40 -0.74 -4.12
CA TYR A 66 12.68 -1.45 -2.87
C TYR A 66 13.26 -0.49 -1.84
N PHE A 67 12.63 -0.45 -0.65
CA PHE A 67 13.10 0.27 0.52
C PHE A 67 13.36 -0.71 1.65
N LEU A 68 14.61 -0.87 2.06
CA LEU A 68 15.00 -1.75 3.16
C LEU A 68 14.66 -1.09 4.50
N ILE A 69 13.98 -1.82 5.36
CA ILE A 69 13.55 -1.37 6.68
C ILE A 69 14.31 -2.15 7.75
N ASP A 70 15.08 -1.43 8.56
CA ASP A 70 15.81 -1.98 9.72
C ASP A 70 16.65 -3.24 9.39
N ARG A 71 17.08 -3.37 8.12
CA ARG A 71 17.79 -4.52 7.55
C ARG A 71 17.08 -5.87 7.69
N ARG A 72 15.75 -5.87 7.78
CA ARG A 72 14.94 -7.05 8.11
C ARG A 72 13.75 -7.29 7.21
N ALA A 73 13.33 -6.30 6.45
CA ALA A 73 12.18 -6.41 5.53
C ALA A 73 12.25 -5.32 4.46
N TYR A 74 11.48 -5.49 3.38
CA TYR A 74 11.31 -4.47 2.35
C TYR A 74 9.91 -3.87 2.37
N LEU A 75 9.83 -2.55 2.24
CA LEU A 75 8.67 -1.92 1.62
C LEU A 75 8.91 -1.92 0.12
N VAL A 76 7.98 -2.47 -0.63
CA VAL A 76 8.06 -2.55 -2.09
C VAL A 76 6.99 -1.66 -2.69
N ASP A 77 7.42 -0.56 -3.32
CA ASP A 77 6.53 0.38 -4.00
C ASP A 77 6.33 -0.09 -5.43
N LEU A 78 5.21 -0.76 -5.69
CA LEU A 78 4.85 -1.26 -7.01
C LEU A 78 4.49 -0.10 -7.95
N PRO A 79 4.78 -0.21 -9.26
CA PRO A 79 4.43 0.84 -10.21
C PRO A 79 2.94 1.10 -10.23
N GLY A 80 2.56 2.39 -10.19
CA GLY A 80 1.16 2.79 -10.22
C GLY A 80 0.48 2.43 -11.54
N TYR A 81 -0.80 2.11 -11.50
CA TYR A 81 -1.63 1.79 -12.67
C TYR A 81 -2.65 2.88 -12.98
N GLY A 82 -3.42 2.70 -14.06
CA GLY A 82 -4.54 3.58 -14.40
C GLY A 82 -4.14 4.91 -15.03
N TYR A 83 -2.98 4.98 -15.70
CA TYR A 83 -2.62 6.15 -16.49
C TYR A 83 -3.44 6.23 -17.78
N ALA A 84 -4.14 7.34 -17.97
CA ALA A 84 -4.95 7.56 -19.18
C ALA A 84 -4.10 7.83 -20.44
N ARG A 85 -2.84 8.26 -20.27
CA ARG A 85 -1.97 8.72 -21.36
C ARG A 85 -0.65 7.95 -21.41
N VAL A 86 -0.70 6.63 -21.47
CA VAL A 86 0.47 5.79 -21.72
C VAL A 86 0.27 5.01 -23.00
N SER A 87 1.35 4.77 -23.72
CA SER A 87 1.35 3.95 -24.92
C SER A 87 0.95 2.50 -24.62
N GLN A 88 0.47 1.79 -25.63
CA GLN A 88 0.15 0.37 -25.49
C GLN A 88 1.39 -0.44 -25.06
N ALA A 89 2.56 -0.12 -25.63
CA ALA A 89 3.83 -0.76 -25.28
C ALA A 89 4.22 -0.56 -23.79
N GLU A 90 3.92 0.62 -23.22
CA GLU A 90 4.16 0.87 -21.79
C GLU A 90 3.19 0.07 -20.90
N LYS A 91 1.93 -0.08 -21.30
CA LYS A 91 0.95 -0.93 -20.59
C LYS A 91 1.39 -2.39 -20.58
N GLU A 92 1.85 -2.90 -21.71
CA GLU A 92 2.34 -4.28 -21.85
C GLU A 92 3.61 -4.51 -21.02
N ARG A 93 4.53 -3.55 -21.03
CA ARG A 93 5.74 -3.61 -20.18
C ARG A 93 5.37 -3.61 -18.70
N TRP A 94 4.44 -2.74 -18.30
CA TRP A 94 3.93 -2.70 -16.93
C TRP A 94 3.28 -4.04 -16.55
N ALA A 95 2.41 -4.58 -17.39
CA ALA A 95 1.72 -5.84 -17.14
C ALA A 95 2.73 -7.00 -16.97
N LYS A 96 3.70 -7.14 -17.87
CA LYS A 96 4.76 -8.15 -17.77
C LYS A 96 5.60 -8.02 -16.50
N LEU A 97 5.95 -6.80 -16.10
CA LEU A 97 6.71 -6.55 -14.87
C LEU A 97 5.91 -6.97 -13.64
N MET A 98 4.61 -6.63 -13.59
CA MET A 98 3.73 -6.96 -12.47
C MET A 98 3.47 -8.46 -12.39
N GLU A 99 3.18 -9.10 -13.53
CA GLU A 99 3.02 -10.56 -13.63
C GLU A 99 4.26 -11.28 -13.12
N SER A 100 5.45 -10.89 -13.60
CA SER A 100 6.72 -11.46 -13.13
C SER A 100 6.92 -11.25 -11.61
N TYR A 101 6.56 -10.07 -11.08
CA TYR A 101 6.70 -9.79 -9.65
C TYR A 101 5.80 -10.71 -8.82
N PHE A 102 4.53 -10.82 -9.16
CA PHE A 102 3.58 -11.66 -8.41
C PHE A 102 3.85 -13.16 -8.59
N GLN A 103 4.41 -13.60 -9.71
CA GLN A 103 4.78 -15.00 -9.93
C GLN A 103 6.08 -15.40 -9.17
N GLU A 104 7.10 -14.53 -9.19
CA GLU A 104 8.42 -14.88 -8.66
C GLU A 104 8.61 -14.51 -7.19
N GLU A 105 7.90 -13.49 -6.70
CA GLU A 105 8.06 -12.97 -5.34
C GLU A 105 6.89 -13.34 -4.40
N ALA A 106 5.87 -14.09 -4.88
CA ALA A 106 4.68 -14.47 -4.10
C ALA A 106 5.03 -14.97 -2.68
N ASP A 107 5.97 -15.91 -2.56
CA ASP A 107 6.38 -16.50 -1.29
C ASP A 107 7.06 -15.51 -0.33
N ARG A 108 7.49 -14.35 -0.83
CA ARG A 108 8.15 -13.30 -0.04
C ARG A 108 7.20 -12.18 0.34
N ILE A 109 6.07 -12.07 -0.36
CA ILE A 109 5.04 -11.08 -0.03
C ILE A 109 4.34 -11.51 1.25
N THR A 110 4.73 -10.92 2.36
CA THR A 110 4.10 -11.19 3.66
C THR A 110 2.81 -10.41 3.88
N THR A 111 2.65 -9.28 3.18
CA THR A 111 1.43 -8.46 3.23
C THR A 111 1.29 -7.63 1.97
N GLY A 112 0.14 -7.71 1.34
CA GLY A 112 -0.30 -6.78 0.29
C GLY A 112 -0.93 -5.53 0.91
N VAL A 113 -0.61 -4.35 0.39
CA VAL A 113 -1.22 -3.08 0.80
C VAL A 113 -1.81 -2.40 -0.43
N LEU A 114 -3.10 -2.55 -0.62
CA LEU A 114 -3.84 -1.90 -1.70
C LEU A 114 -4.33 -0.53 -1.27
N ILE A 115 -3.86 0.53 -1.94
CA ILE A 115 -4.25 1.91 -1.65
C ILE A 115 -5.28 2.38 -2.66
N VAL A 116 -6.48 2.71 -2.18
CA VAL A 116 -7.57 3.26 -2.97
C VAL A 116 -7.89 4.70 -2.55
N ASP A 117 -8.49 5.47 -3.45
CA ASP A 117 -8.94 6.84 -3.16
C ASP A 117 -10.38 6.79 -2.61
N ILE A 118 -10.54 7.06 -1.32
CA ILE A 118 -11.85 6.96 -0.62
C ILE A 118 -12.96 7.82 -1.25
N ARG A 119 -12.60 8.81 -2.06
CA ARG A 119 -13.58 9.72 -2.70
C ARG A 119 -14.31 9.10 -3.90
N HIS A 120 -13.82 7.96 -4.39
CA HIS A 120 -14.30 7.34 -5.61
C HIS A 120 -14.51 5.84 -5.42
N LYS A 121 -15.44 5.28 -6.20
CA LYS A 121 -15.58 3.84 -6.34
C LYS A 121 -14.24 3.24 -6.82
N PRO A 122 -13.74 2.12 -6.24
CA PRO A 122 -12.60 1.41 -6.77
C PRO A 122 -12.78 1.07 -8.26
N THR A 123 -11.70 1.18 -9.02
CA THR A 123 -11.70 0.96 -10.46
C THR A 123 -11.51 -0.52 -10.80
N ALA A 124 -11.75 -0.91 -12.06
CA ALA A 124 -11.47 -2.27 -12.54
C ALA A 124 -9.99 -2.67 -12.31
N ASN A 125 -9.05 -1.73 -12.40
CA ASN A 125 -7.65 -2.01 -12.12
C ASN A 125 -7.37 -2.21 -10.62
N ASP A 126 -8.14 -1.58 -9.73
CA ASP A 126 -8.05 -1.84 -8.28
C ASP A 126 -8.55 -3.26 -7.98
N LEU A 127 -9.62 -3.72 -8.66
CA LEU A 127 -10.11 -5.10 -8.56
C LEU A 127 -9.06 -6.11 -9.03
N VAL A 128 -8.45 -5.90 -10.21
CA VAL A 128 -7.39 -6.77 -10.72
C VAL A 128 -6.23 -6.88 -9.73
N MET A 129 -5.83 -5.77 -9.12
CA MET A 129 -4.73 -5.77 -8.15
C MET A 129 -5.12 -6.48 -6.85
N HIS A 130 -6.35 -6.31 -6.40
CA HIS A 130 -6.92 -7.03 -5.27
C HIS A 130 -6.91 -8.55 -5.52
N ASP A 131 -7.34 -8.99 -6.70
CA ASP A 131 -7.32 -10.39 -7.10
C ASP A 131 -5.89 -10.96 -7.13
N TRP A 132 -4.92 -10.20 -7.60
CA TRP A 132 -3.52 -10.63 -7.60
C TRP A 132 -2.99 -10.85 -6.18
N PHE A 133 -3.29 -9.94 -5.23
CA PHE A 133 -2.93 -10.17 -3.82
C PHE A 133 -3.62 -11.40 -3.25
N ARG A 134 -4.90 -11.60 -3.53
CA ARG A 134 -5.63 -12.80 -3.09
C ARG A 134 -5.01 -14.09 -3.64
N GLN A 135 -4.57 -14.10 -4.90
CA GLN A 135 -3.95 -15.26 -5.52
C GLN A 135 -2.59 -15.63 -4.89
N THR A 136 -1.86 -14.68 -4.31
CA THR A 136 -0.62 -14.99 -3.57
C THR A 136 -0.90 -15.67 -2.23
N GLY A 137 -2.15 -15.63 -1.74
CA GLY A 137 -2.52 -16.13 -0.41
C GLY A 137 -1.98 -15.30 0.75
N CYS A 138 -1.34 -14.15 0.49
CA CYS A 138 -0.84 -13.27 1.54
C CYS A 138 -1.99 -12.46 2.17
N PRO A 139 -1.89 -12.09 3.46
CA PRO A 139 -2.79 -11.12 4.07
C PRO A 139 -2.79 -9.81 3.28
N GLU A 140 -3.99 -9.28 3.01
CA GLU A 140 -4.14 -8.00 2.33
C GLU A 140 -4.76 -6.96 3.24
N ILE A 141 -4.39 -5.72 2.99
CA ILE A 141 -4.91 -4.55 3.68
C ILE A 141 -5.27 -3.51 2.67
N VAL A 142 -6.54 -3.11 2.69
CA VAL A 142 -7.04 -2.02 1.87
C VAL A 142 -6.95 -0.71 2.64
N VAL A 143 -6.20 0.25 2.12
CA VAL A 143 -6.04 1.60 2.67
C VAL A 143 -6.86 2.58 1.86
N ALA A 144 -7.99 3.03 2.41
CA ALA A 144 -8.84 4.06 1.81
C ALA A 144 -8.26 5.45 2.12
N ASN A 145 -7.36 5.93 1.25
CA ASN A 145 -6.62 7.17 1.44
C ASN A 145 -7.42 8.41 1.02
N LYS A 146 -6.93 9.59 1.44
CA LYS A 146 -7.53 10.92 1.26
C LYS A 146 -8.78 11.18 2.10
N LEU A 147 -8.85 10.56 3.26
CA LEU A 147 -9.94 10.75 4.23
C LEU A 147 -10.20 12.23 4.56
N ASP A 148 -9.14 13.05 4.59
CA ASP A 148 -9.20 14.50 4.84
C ASP A 148 -10.02 15.29 3.80
N LYS A 149 -10.32 14.70 2.67
CA LYS A 149 -11.13 15.31 1.58
C LYS A 149 -12.62 15.03 1.72
N LEU A 150 -13.05 14.23 2.71
CA LEU A 150 -14.46 13.92 2.95
C LEU A 150 -14.97 14.61 4.21
N LYS A 151 -16.27 14.97 4.19
CA LYS A 151 -17.02 15.34 5.39
C LYS A 151 -17.31 14.09 6.23
N LYS A 152 -17.48 14.24 7.56
CA LYS A 152 -17.75 13.09 8.46
C LYS A 152 -18.93 12.22 8.00
N SER A 153 -20.01 12.83 7.51
CA SER A 153 -21.19 12.11 7.00
C SER A 153 -20.96 11.31 5.73
N GLN A 154 -19.89 11.59 4.99
CA GLN A 154 -19.56 10.90 3.73
C GLN A 154 -18.63 9.71 3.94
N VAL A 155 -18.00 9.60 5.12
CA VAL A 155 -16.96 8.59 5.36
C VAL A 155 -17.54 7.18 5.33
N GLU A 156 -18.58 6.92 6.10
CA GLU A 156 -19.18 5.58 6.19
C GLU A 156 -19.75 5.10 4.86
N PRO A 157 -20.55 5.89 4.12
CA PRO A 157 -21.00 5.51 2.79
C PRO A 157 -19.85 5.22 1.81
N ALA A 158 -18.76 6.00 1.89
CA ALA A 158 -17.60 5.79 1.03
C ALA A 158 -16.84 4.49 1.38
N LEU A 159 -16.69 4.16 2.66
CA LEU A 159 -16.10 2.89 3.09
C LEU A 159 -16.96 1.69 2.70
N GLN A 160 -18.29 1.82 2.83
CA GLN A 160 -19.22 0.78 2.40
C GLN A 160 -19.12 0.54 0.89
N LEU A 161 -19.02 1.59 0.08
CA LEU A 161 -18.82 1.48 -1.37
C LEU A 161 -17.50 0.75 -1.72
N VAL A 162 -16.42 1.00 -0.96
CA VAL A 162 -15.15 0.27 -1.13
C VAL A 162 -15.32 -1.20 -0.79
N ARG A 163 -15.97 -1.53 0.36
CA ARG A 163 -16.24 -2.92 0.77
C ARG A 163 -17.03 -3.68 -0.27
N GLU A 164 -18.13 -3.12 -0.73
CA GLU A 164 -19.00 -3.75 -1.74
C GLU A 164 -18.28 -3.95 -3.06
N THR A 165 -17.49 -2.94 -3.50
CA THR A 165 -16.82 -3.00 -4.80
C THR A 165 -15.68 -4.01 -4.84
N LEU A 166 -14.92 -4.14 -3.74
CA LEU A 166 -13.82 -5.10 -3.60
C LEU A 166 -14.27 -6.42 -2.96
N GLU A 167 -15.58 -6.60 -2.72
CA GLU A 167 -16.16 -7.80 -2.10
C GLU A 167 -15.48 -8.18 -0.77
N LEU A 168 -15.15 -7.14 0.05
CA LEU A 168 -14.48 -7.35 1.33
C LEU A 168 -15.46 -7.91 2.37
N THR A 169 -15.00 -8.92 3.08
CA THR A 169 -15.70 -9.56 4.21
C THR A 169 -15.38 -8.86 5.54
N GLU A 170 -15.99 -9.32 6.63
CA GLU A 170 -15.66 -8.85 7.98
C GLU A 170 -14.23 -9.24 8.41
N ALA A 171 -13.65 -10.26 7.79
CA ALA A 171 -12.28 -10.69 8.05
C ALA A 171 -11.23 -9.80 7.36
N ASP A 172 -11.65 -9.07 6.31
CA ASP A 172 -10.76 -8.22 5.53
C ASP A 172 -10.51 -6.86 6.22
N ILE A 173 -9.28 -6.37 6.11
CA ILE A 173 -8.86 -5.14 6.75
C ILE A 173 -9.04 -3.96 5.82
N LEU A 174 -9.97 -3.07 6.14
CA LEU A 174 -10.16 -1.78 5.46
C LEU A 174 -9.86 -0.61 6.41
N LEU A 175 -8.86 0.21 6.06
CA LEU A 175 -8.40 1.33 6.88
C LEU A 175 -8.67 2.66 6.20
N PRO A 176 -9.53 3.53 6.76
CA PRO A 176 -9.61 4.93 6.36
C PRO A 176 -8.34 5.67 6.80
N PHE A 177 -7.71 6.38 5.85
CA PHE A 177 -6.41 7.01 6.06
C PHE A 177 -6.30 8.38 5.40
N SER A 178 -5.51 9.30 6.00
CA SER A 178 -5.05 10.52 5.35
C SER A 178 -3.53 10.61 5.45
N ALA A 179 -2.84 10.41 4.34
CA ALA A 179 -1.39 10.61 4.26
C ALA A 179 -1.00 12.08 4.51
N GLU A 180 -1.87 13.04 4.14
CA GLU A 180 -1.63 14.48 4.32
C GLU A 180 -1.70 14.87 5.80
N LYS A 181 -2.78 14.49 6.49
CA LYS A 181 -3.02 14.88 7.90
C LYS A 181 -2.57 13.85 8.93
N GLY A 182 -2.16 12.65 8.50
CA GLY A 182 -1.80 11.56 9.40
C GLY A 182 -2.99 11.00 10.19
N MET A 183 -4.21 11.08 9.64
CA MET A 183 -5.43 10.60 10.27
C MET A 183 -5.67 9.13 9.89
N GLY A 184 -6.17 8.37 10.80
CA GLY A 184 -6.48 6.94 10.69
C GLY A 184 -6.76 6.32 12.06
N LYS A 185 -7.13 7.12 13.04
CA LYS A 185 -6.88 6.94 14.47
C LYS A 185 -7.92 6.12 15.27
N GLU A 186 -9.13 5.89 14.82
CA GLU A 186 -10.20 5.55 15.77
C GLU A 186 -10.82 4.14 15.64
N ARG A 187 -10.44 3.31 14.67
CA ARG A 187 -11.03 1.95 14.49
C ARG A 187 -10.08 0.78 14.73
N THR A 188 -9.00 0.98 15.43
CA THR A 188 -8.01 -0.06 15.78
C THR A 188 -8.50 -1.04 16.85
N THR A 189 -9.65 -0.82 17.44
CA THR A 189 -10.15 -1.60 18.59
C THR A 189 -10.69 -2.99 18.20
N VAL A 190 -11.00 -3.22 16.93
CA VAL A 190 -11.58 -4.50 16.47
C VAL A 190 -10.52 -5.56 16.13
N LEU A 191 -9.26 -5.17 15.99
CA LEU A 191 -8.18 -6.06 15.52
C LEU A 191 -7.44 -6.81 16.65
N SER A 192 -7.90 -6.75 17.90
CA SER A 192 -7.14 -7.27 19.05
C SER A 192 -7.36 -8.75 19.36
N SER A 193 -8.29 -9.46 18.73
CA SER A 193 -8.69 -10.80 19.20
C SER A 193 -8.45 -11.99 18.26
N SER A 194 -8.01 -11.80 17.01
CA SER A 194 -7.93 -12.94 16.07
C SER A 194 -6.83 -12.89 15.02
N CYS A 195 -5.77 -12.09 15.21
CA CYS A 195 -4.81 -11.87 14.13
C CYS A 195 -3.45 -12.54 14.37
N PRO A 196 -2.83 -13.19 13.33
CA PRO A 196 -1.55 -13.89 13.44
C PRO A 196 -0.40 -12.96 13.87
N GLN A 197 0.68 -13.55 14.39
CA GLN A 197 1.83 -12.88 15.00
C GLN A 197 2.56 -11.87 14.10
N ASP A 198 2.28 -11.85 12.78
CA ASP A 198 2.86 -10.95 11.79
C ASP A 198 2.28 -9.53 11.79
N LEU A 199 1.25 -9.28 12.60
CA LEU A 199 0.68 -7.95 12.85
C LEU A 199 1.59 -6.97 13.59
N LEU A 200 2.81 -7.32 13.89
CA LEU A 200 3.83 -6.38 14.35
C LEU A 200 4.06 -5.22 13.36
N PHE A 201 3.83 -5.44 12.08
CA PHE A 201 3.79 -4.39 11.06
C PHE A 201 2.69 -3.37 11.38
N TRP A 202 1.48 -3.84 11.76
CA TRP A 202 0.33 -2.98 12.05
C TRP A 202 0.42 -2.25 13.36
N LYS A 203 0.93 -2.88 14.39
CA LYS A 203 1.22 -2.16 15.65
C LYS A 203 2.19 -1.01 15.41
N ASN A 204 3.08 -1.12 14.42
CA ASN A 204 3.99 -0.05 14.05
C ASN A 204 3.43 0.92 12.99
N PHE A 205 2.46 0.48 12.19
CA PHE A 205 1.80 1.31 11.17
C PHE A 205 0.72 2.21 11.78
N VAL A 206 -0.10 1.68 12.66
CA VAL A 206 -1.25 2.39 13.25
C VAL A 206 -0.92 2.93 14.64
N TYR A 207 -0.11 2.24 15.44
CA TYR A 207 0.20 2.57 16.82
C TYR A 207 1.06 3.84 17.01
N PRO A 208 2.07 4.18 16.17
CA PRO A 208 2.77 5.47 16.30
C PRO A 208 1.89 6.68 15.98
N LEU A 209 0.89 6.49 15.07
CA LEU A 209 -0.10 7.51 14.76
C LEU A 209 -1.08 7.74 15.92
N CYS A 210 -1.27 6.74 16.79
CA CYS A 210 -2.09 6.82 18.00
C CYS A 210 -1.38 7.50 19.17
N LYS A 211 -0.05 7.45 19.28
CA LYS A 211 0.70 8.02 20.41
C LYS A 211 0.99 9.51 20.30
N SER A 212 0.94 10.11 19.12
CA SER A 212 1.16 11.54 18.96
C SER A 212 -0.08 12.36 19.36
N GLY A 213 -0.50 12.29 20.59
CA GLY A 213 -1.67 12.95 21.19
C GLY A 213 -1.79 14.48 21.00
N LYS A 214 -1.78 14.95 19.77
CA LYS A 214 -2.07 16.34 19.41
C LYS A 214 -3.23 16.41 18.45
N ILE A 215 -4.43 16.18 18.93
CA ILE A 215 -5.65 16.77 18.35
C ILE A 215 -6.53 17.16 19.54
N ARG A 216 -6.58 18.47 19.80
CA ARG A 216 -7.70 19.09 20.48
C ARG A 216 -8.83 19.28 19.49
#